data_f6fdb069ad764e2a6de8c93844a35b13
#
_entry.id   f6fdb069ad764e2a6de8c93844a35b13
#
_cell.length_a   1.000
_cell.length_b   1.000
_cell.length_c   1.000
_cell.angle_alpha   90.00
_cell.angle_beta   90.00
_cell.angle_gamma   90.00
#
_symmetry.space_group_name_H-M   'P 1'
#
loop_
_entity.id
_entity.type
_entity.pdbx_description
1 polymer ?
#
loop_
_entity_poly.entity_id
_entity_poly.type
_entity_poly.pdbx_seq_one_letter_code
_entity_poly.pdbx_strand_id
1 'polypeptide(L)'
;MAKSNSFKAGRHFLQIPGPTNLPDRVLRAMDRAIIDHRGPEFAEIAKRVLDRVKLIFKTKNPVVMYPGSGTGAWEAAIVNTLNPGDKVLMFETGQFSSLWWEIAEKFKLEIDFVPGDWRTGVDPKVVAQKLGDDKEHKIKAVFVVHNETSTGVASKIGEIRKAMDSVNHPALYMVDTISSLASIDYKHDEWKVDVTVGGSQKGLLLPPGLSFNAISPKALEAHKQATMPKHYWDWLPMIENNKNGFFPFTPATNLVYGLDEAINMLLEEGLENVFARHTRHAEATRIAVRAWGLEILCKNEDEYSNSLTAVLLPDGHDADNFRKIVLEEFDMSLGMGLNKVKGKVFRIGHLGDFNDLMLAGTLSGVEMGLKKAGIPYKAGGIMAALDFLAK
;
A
#
# COMPACT_ATOMS: atom_id res chain seq x y z
N MET A 1 10.01 11.39 39.29
CA MET A 1 9.41 10.12 38.88
C MET A 1 10.50 9.24 38.27
N ALA A 2 10.84 8.11 38.88
CA ALA A 2 11.82 7.18 38.35
C ALA A 2 11.31 6.68 36.98
N LYS A 3 12.16 6.75 35.93
CA LYS A 3 11.88 6.10 34.67
C LYS A 3 11.68 4.61 34.96
N SER A 4 10.46 4.12 34.83
CA SER A 4 10.21 2.68 34.90
C SER A 4 11.13 1.99 33.90
N ASN A 5 11.75 0.90 34.30
CA ASN A 5 12.61 0.08 33.50
C ASN A 5 11.84 -0.28 32.21
N SER A 6 12.31 0.19 31.04
CA SER A 6 11.55 0.14 29.79
C SER A 6 11.57 -1.24 29.13
N PHE A 7 12.17 -2.24 29.79
CA PHE A 7 12.22 -3.60 29.27
C PHE A 7 10.86 -4.29 29.46
N LYS A 8 10.28 -4.77 28.35
CA LYS A 8 9.12 -5.65 28.34
C LYS A 8 9.54 -7.00 27.76
N ALA A 9 9.14 -8.07 28.43
CA ALA A 9 9.42 -9.43 27.95
C ALA A 9 8.55 -9.77 26.74
N GLY A 10 9.09 -10.57 25.85
CA GLY A 10 8.41 -11.00 24.63
C GLY A 10 8.75 -10.14 23.41
N ARG A 11 8.02 -10.35 22.31
CA ARG A 11 8.16 -9.56 21.09
C ARG A 11 7.12 -8.45 21.08
N HIS A 12 7.51 -7.28 20.64
CA HIS A 12 6.60 -6.18 20.35
C HIS A 12 5.57 -6.57 19.30
N PHE A 13 4.29 -6.29 19.56
CA PHE A 13 3.20 -6.50 18.58
C PHE A 13 3.09 -5.29 17.66
N LEU A 14 3.68 -5.38 16.48
CA LEU A 14 3.62 -4.33 15.46
C LEU A 14 2.39 -4.55 14.56
N GLN A 15 1.25 -3.94 14.91
CA GLN A 15 -0.03 -4.10 14.22
C GLN A 15 -0.53 -2.81 13.56
N ILE A 16 0.40 -2.02 13.07
CA ILE A 16 0.13 -0.86 12.22
C ILE A 16 -0.05 -1.32 10.76
N PRO A 17 -0.73 -0.54 9.91
CA PRO A 17 -0.85 -0.84 8.48
C PRO A 17 0.46 -0.62 7.69
N GLY A 18 1.56 -1.05 8.22
CA GLY A 18 2.92 -0.91 7.71
C GLY A 18 3.67 0.32 8.24
N PRO A 19 5.01 0.16 8.40
CA PRO A 19 5.79 -1.04 8.05
C PRO A 19 5.27 -2.29 8.76
N THR A 20 5.37 -3.45 8.08
CA THR A 20 4.90 -4.73 8.62
C THR A 20 5.98 -5.42 9.46
N ASN A 21 5.57 -6.43 10.22
CA ASN A 21 6.52 -7.35 10.83
C ASN A 21 7.43 -7.94 9.76
N LEU A 22 8.71 -8.05 10.05
CA LEU A 22 9.72 -8.54 9.13
C LEU A 22 9.95 -10.04 9.38
N PRO A 23 9.77 -10.91 8.37
CA PRO A 23 10.01 -12.33 8.52
C PRO A 23 11.47 -12.63 8.86
N ASP A 24 11.71 -13.62 9.74
CA ASP A 24 13.08 -14.05 10.08
C ASP A 24 13.90 -14.50 8.87
N ARG A 25 13.26 -15.08 7.85
CA ARG A 25 13.91 -15.47 6.58
C ARG A 25 14.45 -14.27 5.84
N VAL A 26 13.65 -13.20 5.74
CA VAL A 26 14.03 -11.95 5.08
C VAL A 26 15.13 -11.24 5.87
N LEU A 27 15.04 -11.19 7.20
CA LEU A 27 16.10 -10.65 8.07
C LEU A 27 17.44 -11.35 7.80
N ARG A 28 17.46 -12.70 7.83
CA ARG A 28 18.68 -13.48 7.56
C ARG A 28 19.21 -13.28 6.14
N ALA A 29 18.33 -13.13 5.15
CA ALA A 29 18.76 -12.86 3.79
C ALA A 29 19.46 -11.51 3.63
N MET A 30 19.03 -10.51 4.43
CA MET A 30 19.64 -9.17 4.45
C MET A 30 20.92 -9.10 5.29
N ASP A 31 21.08 -9.99 6.28
CA ASP A 31 22.25 -10.05 7.18
C ASP A 31 23.41 -10.80 6.53
N ARG A 32 23.97 -10.20 5.47
CA ARG A 32 25.12 -10.71 4.74
C ARG A 32 26.07 -9.60 4.31
N ALA A 33 27.31 -9.97 4.07
CA ALA A 33 28.33 -9.05 3.56
C ALA A 33 27.91 -8.45 2.21
N ILE A 34 28.24 -7.19 2.01
CA ILE A 34 28.04 -6.50 0.74
C ILE A 34 29.02 -7.06 -0.28
N ILE A 35 28.54 -7.34 -1.47
CA ILE A 35 29.35 -7.73 -2.64
C ILE A 35 29.41 -6.59 -3.64
N ASP A 36 30.31 -6.69 -4.61
CA ASP A 36 30.38 -5.70 -5.69
C ASP A 36 29.08 -5.66 -6.50
N HIS A 37 28.36 -4.55 -6.40
CA HIS A 37 27.11 -4.35 -7.12
C HIS A 37 27.27 -4.19 -8.64
N ARG A 38 28.49 -4.13 -9.15
CA ARG A 38 28.85 -4.18 -10.57
C ARG A 38 29.46 -5.52 -10.97
N GLY A 39 29.58 -6.45 -10.02
CA GLY A 39 30.08 -7.79 -10.25
C GLY A 39 29.01 -8.76 -10.76
N PRO A 40 29.42 -9.89 -11.35
CA PRO A 40 28.50 -10.86 -11.95
C PRO A 40 27.56 -11.51 -10.94
N GLU A 41 28.03 -11.75 -9.70
CA GLU A 41 27.19 -12.35 -8.64
C GLU A 41 26.00 -11.49 -8.30
N PHE A 42 26.20 -10.18 -8.14
CA PHE A 42 25.09 -9.26 -7.87
C PHE A 42 24.16 -9.14 -9.07
N ALA A 43 24.69 -9.07 -10.28
CA ALA A 43 23.91 -8.99 -11.51
C ALA A 43 22.96 -10.18 -11.66
N GLU A 44 23.40 -11.39 -11.32
CA GLU A 44 22.56 -12.60 -11.33
C GLU A 44 21.39 -12.49 -10.33
N ILE A 45 21.67 -12.08 -9.09
CA ILE A 45 20.64 -11.89 -8.06
C ILE A 45 19.65 -10.80 -8.50
N ALA A 46 20.15 -9.64 -8.91
CA ALA A 46 19.32 -8.51 -9.29
C ALA A 46 18.44 -8.84 -10.50
N LYS A 47 18.96 -9.52 -11.52
CA LYS A 47 18.19 -9.97 -12.68
C LYS A 47 17.07 -10.90 -12.28
N ARG A 48 17.35 -11.89 -11.43
CA ARG A 48 16.33 -12.80 -10.89
C ARG A 48 15.22 -12.06 -10.15
N VAL A 49 15.59 -11.08 -9.31
CA VAL A 49 14.62 -10.24 -8.57
C VAL A 49 13.77 -9.41 -9.52
N LEU A 50 14.41 -8.71 -10.49
CA LEU A 50 13.72 -7.86 -11.48
C LEU A 50 12.77 -8.65 -12.38
N ASP A 51 13.13 -9.90 -12.71
CA ASP A 51 12.24 -10.77 -13.50
C ASP A 51 11.06 -11.29 -12.66
N ARG A 52 11.30 -11.65 -11.40
CA ARG A 52 10.28 -12.26 -10.54
C ARG A 52 9.34 -11.25 -9.89
N VAL A 53 9.77 -10.02 -9.64
CA VAL A 53 8.90 -8.96 -9.11
C VAL A 53 7.74 -8.66 -10.06
N LYS A 54 7.93 -8.85 -11.36
CA LYS A 54 6.86 -8.73 -12.37
C LYS A 54 5.67 -9.67 -12.10
N LEU A 55 5.93 -10.85 -11.52
CA LEU A 55 4.88 -11.79 -11.14
C LEU A 55 3.97 -11.20 -10.05
N ILE A 56 4.54 -10.43 -9.12
CA ILE A 56 3.78 -9.78 -8.05
C ILE A 56 2.87 -8.67 -8.61
N PHE A 57 3.34 -7.93 -9.62
CA PHE A 57 2.54 -6.92 -10.31
C PHE A 57 1.58 -7.52 -11.35
N LYS A 58 1.69 -8.83 -11.64
CA LYS A 58 0.98 -9.51 -12.74
C LYS A 58 1.18 -8.74 -14.06
N THR A 59 2.46 -8.50 -14.42
CA THR A 59 2.86 -7.80 -15.65
C THR A 59 3.99 -8.50 -16.39
N LYS A 60 4.00 -8.36 -17.72
CA LYS A 60 5.14 -8.73 -18.60
C LYS A 60 6.03 -7.52 -18.92
N ASN A 61 5.58 -6.34 -18.55
CA ASN A 61 6.24 -5.06 -18.83
C ASN A 61 7.37 -4.77 -17.84
N PRO A 62 8.20 -3.75 -18.10
CA PRO A 62 9.26 -3.36 -17.16
C PRO A 62 8.71 -2.96 -15.78
N VAL A 63 9.40 -3.43 -14.73
CA VAL A 63 9.25 -2.92 -13.37
C VAL A 63 10.59 -2.37 -12.95
N VAL A 64 10.67 -1.06 -12.73
CA VAL A 64 11.88 -0.40 -12.23
C VAL A 64 11.79 -0.27 -10.71
N MET A 65 12.95 -0.34 -10.06
CA MET A 65 13.09 -0.32 -8.62
C MET A 65 14.06 0.78 -8.19
N TYR A 66 13.66 1.57 -7.20
CA TYR A 66 14.46 2.66 -6.64
C TYR A 66 14.74 2.45 -5.16
N PRO A 67 15.95 2.78 -4.68
CA PRO A 67 16.16 3.05 -3.26
C PRO A 67 15.35 4.28 -2.83
N GLY A 68 14.27 4.06 -2.09
CA GLY A 68 13.39 5.15 -1.67
C GLY A 68 12.02 4.67 -1.17
N SER A 69 11.22 5.61 -0.70
CA SER A 69 9.83 5.34 -0.31
C SER A 69 8.90 5.36 -1.54
N GLY A 70 7.69 4.81 -1.38
CA GLY A 70 6.65 4.91 -2.41
C GLY A 70 6.34 6.34 -2.86
N THR A 71 6.53 7.33 -1.98
CA THR A 71 6.43 8.77 -2.30
C THR A 71 7.37 9.16 -3.44
N GLY A 72 8.62 8.66 -3.43
CA GLY A 72 9.54 8.89 -4.54
C GLY A 72 9.09 8.24 -5.85
N ALA A 73 8.43 7.08 -5.78
CA ALA A 73 7.88 6.44 -6.97
C ALA A 73 6.63 7.18 -7.52
N TRP A 74 5.89 7.94 -6.69
CA TRP A 74 4.87 8.89 -7.16
C TRP A 74 5.49 10.01 -8.00
N GLU A 75 6.60 10.62 -7.50
CA GLU A 75 7.35 11.63 -8.26
C GLU A 75 7.88 11.04 -9.56
N ALA A 76 8.48 9.84 -9.51
CA ALA A 76 8.99 9.15 -10.69
C ALA A 76 7.88 8.93 -11.74
N ALA A 77 6.67 8.53 -11.33
CA ALA A 77 5.55 8.37 -12.25
C ALA A 77 5.21 9.69 -12.97
N ILE A 78 5.15 10.80 -12.22
CA ILE A 78 4.82 12.14 -12.75
C ILE A 78 5.90 12.61 -13.72
N VAL A 79 7.17 12.67 -13.31
CA VAL A 79 8.24 13.26 -14.14
C VAL A 79 8.55 12.47 -15.40
N ASN A 80 8.18 11.19 -15.42
CA ASN A 80 8.39 10.33 -16.59
C ASN A 80 7.25 10.37 -17.61
N THR A 81 6.08 10.95 -17.27
CA THR A 81 4.91 10.81 -18.14
C THR A 81 4.17 12.12 -18.42
N LEU A 82 4.42 13.15 -17.63
CA LEU A 82 3.67 14.40 -17.65
C LEU A 82 4.58 15.63 -17.77
N ASN A 83 3.96 16.76 -18.12
CA ASN A 83 4.60 18.06 -18.23
C ASN A 83 3.96 19.08 -17.29
N PRO A 84 4.66 20.15 -16.88
CA PRO A 84 4.04 21.24 -16.16
C PRO A 84 2.86 21.81 -16.95
N GLY A 85 1.72 22.01 -16.29
CA GLY A 85 0.47 22.46 -16.91
C GLY A 85 -0.42 21.33 -17.46
N ASP A 86 0.05 20.08 -17.51
CA ASP A 86 -0.81 18.96 -17.87
C ASP A 86 -1.94 18.80 -16.86
N LYS A 87 -3.16 18.61 -17.36
CA LYS A 87 -4.34 18.39 -16.54
C LYS A 87 -4.44 16.93 -16.11
N VAL A 88 -4.72 16.70 -14.82
CA VAL A 88 -4.90 15.36 -14.23
C VAL A 88 -6.19 15.29 -13.43
N LEU A 89 -6.81 14.10 -13.39
CA LEU A 89 -7.99 13.81 -12.59
C LEU A 89 -7.57 12.98 -11.37
N MET A 90 -7.89 13.47 -10.18
CA MET A 90 -7.56 12.83 -8.91
C MET A 90 -8.77 12.80 -7.97
N PHE A 91 -8.77 11.89 -6.98
CA PHE A 91 -9.91 11.66 -6.09
C PHE A 91 -9.46 11.65 -4.64
N GLU A 92 -10.24 12.31 -3.78
CA GLU A 92 -9.98 12.35 -2.35
C GLU A 92 -10.60 11.13 -1.66
N THR A 93 -9.80 10.07 -1.44
CA THR A 93 -10.22 8.86 -0.71
C THR A 93 -9.61 8.78 0.69
N GLY A 94 -8.62 9.62 0.98
CA GLY A 94 -7.95 9.70 2.27
C GLY A 94 -6.65 10.49 2.24
N GLN A 95 -5.79 10.23 3.22
CA GLN A 95 -4.52 10.96 3.40
C GLN A 95 -3.55 10.73 2.24
N PHE A 96 -3.44 9.49 1.71
CA PHE A 96 -2.43 9.19 0.70
C PHE A 96 -2.82 9.71 -0.68
N SER A 97 -4.09 9.72 -1.01
CA SER A 97 -4.59 10.43 -2.19
C SER A 97 -4.36 11.94 -2.11
N SER A 98 -4.55 12.53 -0.92
CA SER A 98 -4.28 13.97 -0.69
C SER A 98 -2.79 14.30 -0.77
N LEU A 99 -1.91 13.44 -0.24
CA LEU A 99 -0.45 13.62 -0.36
C LEU A 99 0.02 13.51 -1.82
N TRP A 100 -0.55 12.61 -2.62
CA TRP A 100 -0.20 12.49 -4.02
C TRP A 100 -0.68 13.72 -4.82
N TRP A 101 -1.85 14.27 -4.45
CA TRP A 101 -2.32 15.55 -4.97
C TRP A 101 -1.34 16.70 -4.64
N GLU A 102 -0.89 16.83 -3.39
CA GLU A 102 0.10 17.85 -2.99
C GLU A 102 1.40 17.75 -3.80
N ILE A 103 1.85 16.53 -4.09
CA ILE A 103 3.01 16.29 -4.96
C ILE A 103 2.74 16.75 -6.39
N ALA A 104 1.60 16.35 -6.97
CA ALA A 104 1.22 16.76 -8.32
C ALA A 104 1.17 18.29 -8.47
N GLU A 105 0.69 18.98 -7.43
CA GLU A 105 0.67 20.45 -7.36
C GLU A 105 2.09 21.06 -7.36
N LYS A 106 3.05 20.44 -6.64
CA LYS A 106 4.47 20.86 -6.66
C LYS A 106 5.11 20.73 -8.04
N PHE A 107 4.70 19.72 -8.81
CA PHE A 107 5.13 19.53 -10.20
C PHE A 107 4.36 20.40 -11.20
N LYS A 108 3.54 21.33 -10.72
CA LYS A 108 2.79 22.32 -11.55
C LYS A 108 1.78 21.68 -12.49
N LEU A 109 1.18 20.57 -12.11
CA LEU A 109 0.05 20.00 -12.83
C LEU A 109 -1.23 20.80 -12.56
N GLU A 110 -2.13 20.84 -13.54
CA GLU A 110 -3.50 21.33 -13.37
C GLU A 110 -4.36 20.16 -12.83
N ILE A 111 -4.91 20.30 -11.63
CA ILE A 111 -5.56 19.18 -10.96
C ILE A 111 -7.08 19.38 -10.86
N ASP A 112 -7.84 18.46 -11.47
CA ASP A 112 -9.26 18.28 -11.17
C ASP A 112 -9.36 17.28 -10.00
N PHE A 113 -9.47 17.80 -8.76
CA PHE A 113 -9.52 17.01 -7.55
C PHE A 113 -10.96 16.83 -7.09
N VAL A 114 -11.49 15.61 -7.25
CA VAL A 114 -12.84 15.25 -6.85
C VAL A 114 -12.88 15.03 -5.34
N PRO A 115 -13.64 15.83 -4.56
CA PRO A 115 -13.69 15.69 -3.12
C PRO A 115 -14.39 14.39 -2.69
N GLY A 116 -13.99 13.83 -1.55
CA GLY A 116 -14.56 12.62 -0.97
C GLY A 116 -14.78 12.68 0.54
N ASP A 117 -15.54 11.74 1.06
CA ASP A 117 -15.90 11.68 2.47
C ASP A 117 -14.93 10.85 3.34
N TRP A 118 -13.88 10.32 2.74
CA TRP A 118 -12.89 9.43 3.38
C TRP A 118 -13.50 8.11 3.88
N ARG A 119 -14.63 7.71 3.34
CA ARG A 119 -15.36 6.50 3.75
C ARG A 119 -15.74 5.59 2.58
N THR A 120 -15.53 6.07 1.35
CA THR A 120 -15.86 5.36 0.11
C THR A 120 -14.71 5.44 -0.88
N GLY A 121 -14.63 4.45 -1.77
CA GLY A 121 -13.67 4.40 -2.87
C GLY A 121 -14.04 5.35 -4.02
N VAL A 122 -13.21 5.33 -5.05
CA VAL A 122 -13.46 6.10 -6.27
C VAL A 122 -14.67 5.52 -7.00
N ASP A 123 -15.70 6.36 -7.26
CA ASP A 123 -16.87 5.96 -8.04
C ASP A 123 -16.53 5.91 -9.54
N PRO A 124 -16.60 4.73 -10.19
CA PRO A 124 -16.34 4.59 -11.62
C PRO A 124 -17.26 5.45 -12.50
N LYS A 125 -18.49 5.75 -12.05
CA LYS A 125 -19.43 6.60 -12.78
C LYS A 125 -18.93 8.04 -12.86
N VAL A 126 -18.35 8.56 -11.77
CA VAL A 126 -17.76 9.90 -11.74
C VAL A 126 -16.55 9.96 -12.67
N VAL A 127 -15.74 8.90 -12.71
CA VAL A 127 -14.61 8.81 -13.67
C VAL A 127 -15.11 8.87 -15.12
N ALA A 128 -16.11 8.06 -15.47
CA ALA A 128 -16.70 8.06 -16.82
C ALA A 128 -17.30 9.42 -17.18
N GLN A 129 -18.01 10.06 -16.25
CA GLN A 129 -18.59 11.39 -16.47
C GLN A 129 -17.50 12.43 -16.73
N LYS A 130 -16.51 12.57 -15.84
CA LYS A 130 -15.43 13.54 -15.94
C LYS A 130 -14.64 13.41 -17.26
N LEU A 131 -14.30 12.18 -17.64
CA LEU A 131 -13.60 11.90 -18.89
C LEU A 131 -14.51 12.06 -20.11
N GLY A 132 -15.80 11.68 -20.00
CA GLY A 132 -16.78 11.87 -21.05
C GLY A 132 -17.08 13.35 -21.34
N ASP A 133 -16.96 14.21 -20.35
CA ASP A 133 -17.13 15.66 -20.50
C ASP A 133 -15.88 16.35 -21.09
N ASP A 134 -14.70 15.74 -20.95
CA ASP A 134 -13.43 16.24 -21.50
C ASP A 134 -13.26 15.92 -22.99
N LYS A 135 -14.08 16.54 -23.84
CA LYS A 135 -14.08 16.32 -25.29
C LYS A 135 -12.78 16.71 -26.00
N GLU A 136 -12.01 17.60 -25.40
CA GLU A 136 -10.73 18.06 -25.95
C GLU A 136 -9.54 17.20 -25.47
N HIS A 137 -9.78 16.18 -24.66
CA HIS A 137 -8.79 15.29 -24.09
C HIS A 137 -7.65 16.04 -23.36
N LYS A 138 -8.03 17.06 -22.58
CA LYS A 138 -7.08 17.84 -21.77
C LYS A 138 -6.56 17.04 -20.58
N ILE A 139 -7.37 16.13 -20.02
CA ILE A 139 -6.96 15.26 -18.93
C ILE A 139 -5.94 14.25 -19.47
N LYS A 140 -4.68 14.35 -19.00
CA LYS A 140 -3.57 13.49 -19.44
C LYS A 140 -3.44 12.22 -18.62
N ALA A 141 -3.86 12.25 -17.34
CA ALA A 141 -3.82 11.07 -16.48
C ALA A 141 -4.93 11.08 -15.44
N VAL A 142 -5.33 9.88 -15.03
CA VAL A 142 -6.23 9.59 -13.90
C VAL A 142 -5.41 8.90 -12.82
N PHE A 143 -5.39 9.46 -11.61
CA PHE A 143 -4.63 8.96 -10.46
C PHE A 143 -5.59 8.35 -9.45
N VAL A 144 -5.35 7.10 -9.06
CA VAL A 144 -6.18 6.38 -8.09
C VAL A 144 -5.32 5.67 -7.07
N VAL A 145 -5.63 5.83 -5.79
CA VAL A 145 -5.10 4.99 -4.72
C VAL A 145 -5.97 3.73 -4.63
N HIS A 146 -5.37 2.56 -4.91
CA HIS A 146 -6.07 1.28 -4.87
C HIS A 146 -6.54 0.94 -3.46
N ASN A 147 -5.65 1.03 -2.49
CA ASN A 147 -5.97 0.79 -1.08
C ASN A 147 -5.52 1.99 -0.24
N GLU A 148 -6.48 2.78 0.21
CA GLU A 148 -6.21 3.96 1.02
C GLU A 148 -5.91 3.55 2.47
N THR A 149 -4.63 3.60 2.82
CA THR A 149 -4.14 3.10 4.12
C THR A 149 -4.67 3.90 5.31
N SER A 150 -5.07 5.15 5.11
CA SER A 150 -5.59 5.99 6.19
C SER A 150 -7.02 5.64 6.59
N THR A 151 -7.80 5.07 5.67
CA THR A 151 -9.25 4.86 5.83
C THR A 151 -9.67 3.40 5.77
N GLY A 152 -8.82 2.51 5.22
CA GLY A 152 -9.19 1.11 4.99
C GLY A 152 -10.20 0.93 3.84
N VAL A 153 -10.18 1.86 2.89
CA VAL A 153 -11.02 1.84 1.69
C VAL A 153 -10.22 1.34 0.50
N ALA A 154 -10.75 0.38 -0.24
CA ALA A 154 -10.17 -0.13 -1.49
C ALA A 154 -11.03 0.30 -2.69
N SER A 155 -10.42 1.01 -3.64
CA SER A 155 -11.06 1.40 -4.90
C SER A 155 -11.06 0.25 -5.91
N LYS A 156 -12.13 0.11 -6.68
CA LYS A 156 -12.32 -0.99 -7.65
C LYS A 156 -11.60 -0.71 -8.97
N ILE A 157 -10.29 -0.98 -9.03
CA ILE A 157 -9.40 -0.60 -10.15
C ILE A 157 -9.89 -1.13 -11.50
N GLY A 158 -10.35 -2.38 -11.55
CA GLY A 158 -10.89 -2.97 -12.78
C GLY A 158 -12.19 -2.29 -13.26
N GLU A 159 -13.07 -1.88 -12.33
CA GLU A 159 -14.31 -1.17 -12.67
C GLU A 159 -14.01 0.26 -13.18
N ILE A 160 -13.05 0.93 -12.55
CA ILE A 160 -12.57 2.24 -13.02
C ILE A 160 -11.99 2.11 -14.44
N ARG A 161 -11.20 1.06 -14.73
CA ARG A 161 -10.70 0.83 -16.09
C ARG A 161 -11.85 0.66 -17.10
N LYS A 162 -12.87 -0.14 -16.78
CA LYS A 162 -14.06 -0.28 -17.62
C LYS A 162 -14.77 1.05 -17.85
N ALA A 163 -14.85 1.89 -16.83
CA ALA A 163 -15.42 3.23 -16.93
C ALA A 163 -14.62 4.13 -17.88
N MET A 164 -13.29 4.11 -17.80
CA MET A 164 -12.41 4.83 -18.74
C MET A 164 -12.57 4.31 -20.18
N ASP A 165 -12.61 2.99 -20.36
CA ASP A 165 -12.78 2.35 -21.67
C ASP A 165 -14.15 2.68 -22.30
N SER A 166 -15.21 2.83 -21.51
CA SER A 166 -16.56 3.12 -21.99
C SER A 166 -16.69 4.48 -22.70
N VAL A 167 -15.80 5.41 -22.38
CA VAL A 167 -15.75 6.75 -23.00
C VAL A 167 -14.57 6.93 -23.96
N ASN A 168 -13.78 5.88 -24.23
CA ASN A 168 -12.62 5.87 -25.12
C ASN A 168 -11.62 7.02 -24.87
N HIS A 169 -11.40 7.38 -23.60
CA HIS A 169 -10.53 8.50 -23.25
C HIS A 169 -9.04 8.08 -23.23
N PRO A 170 -8.13 8.86 -23.86
CA PRO A 170 -6.72 8.49 -24.00
C PRO A 170 -5.86 8.71 -22.73
N ALA A 171 -6.39 9.24 -21.64
CA ALA A 171 -5.65 9.51 -20.42
C ALA A 171 -4.88 8.27 -19.92
N LEU A 172 -3.70 8.49 -19.35
CA LEU A 172 -2.96 7.46 -18.63
C LEU A 172 -3.72 7.06 -17.36
N TYR A 173 -3.63 5.79 -16.98
CA TYR A 173 -4.18 5.28 -15.73
C TYR A 173 -3.05 4.97 -14.76
N MET A 174 -2.93 5.74 -13.69
CA MET A 174 -1.89 5.59 -12.67
C MET A 174 -2.50 5.12 -11.36
N VAL A 175 -1.94 4.05 -10.80
CA VAL A 175 -2.49 3.41 -9.61
C VAL A 175 -1.42 3.26 -8.53
N ASP A 176 -1.71 3.79 -7.34
CA ASP A 176 -0.94 3.49 -6.14
C ASP A 176 -1.39 2.16 -5.54
N THR A 177 -0.47 1.23 -5.43
CA THR A 177 -0.66 -0.08 -4.80
C THR A 177 0.23 -0.27 -3.58
N ILE A 178 0.81 0.79 -3.02
CA ILE A 178 1.80 0.68 -1.94
C ILE A 178 1.29 -0.23 -0.81
N SER A 179 0.02 -0.12 -0.41
CA SER A 179 -0.52 -0.93 0.68
C SER A 179 -1.44 -2.07 0.23
N SER A 180 -1.62 -2.28 -1.07
CA SER A 180 -2.38 -3.39 -1.63
C SER A 180 -1.54 -4.46 -2.30
N LEU A 181 -0.39 -4.10 -2.87
CA LEU A 181 0.49 -5.02 -3.59
C LEU A 181 0.89 -6.20 -2.68
N ALA A 182 0.78 -7.42 -3.20
CA ALA A 182 0.99 -8.67 -2.47
C ALA A 182 0.09 -8.87 -1.23
N SER A 183 -1.00 -8.10 -1.10
CA SER A 183 -2.01 -8.27 -0.03
C SER A 183 -3.42 -8.35 -0.59
N ILE A 184 -3.68 -7.66 -1.70
CA ILE A 184 -4.95 -7.68 -2.44
C ILE A 184 -4.62 -8.10 -3.87
N ASP A 185 -5.46 -8.92 -4.51
CA ASP A 185 -5.27 -9.29 -5.90
C ASP A 185 -5.22 -8.04 -6.79
N TYR A 186 -4.10 -7.87 -7.47
CA TYR A 186 -3.85 -6.73 -8.35
C TYR A 186 -3.34 -7.21 -9.70
N LYS A 187 -3.85 -6.62 -10.79
CA LYS A 187 -3.64 -7.13 -12.14
C LYS A 187 -3.25 -5.99 -13.08
N HIS A 188 -1.97 -5.61 -13.09
CA HIS A 188 -1.47 -4.48 -13.87
C HIS A 188 -1.85 -4.57 -15.36
N ASP A 189 -1.50 -5.67 -16.02
CA ASP A 189 -1.73 -5.82 -17.46
C ASP A 189 -3.22 -6.05 -17.79
N GLU A 190 -3.93 -6.89 -17.03
CA GLU A 190 -5.34 -7.19 -17.28
C GLU A 190 -6.22 -5.94 -17.14
N TRP A 191 -5.92 -5.11 -16.14
CA TRP A 191 -6.64 -3.85 -15.92
C TRP A 191 -6.06 -2.68 -16.72
N LYS A 192 -5.14 -2.94 -17.64
CA LYS A 192 -4.51 -1.93 -18.51
C LYS A 192 -4.09 -0.68 -17.73
N VAL A 193 -3.46 -0.88 -16.59
CA VAL A 193 -2.88 0.22 -15.82
C VAL A 193 -1.61 0.68 -16.52
N ASP A 194 -1.43 1.98 -16.64
CA ASP A 194 -0.27 2.52 -17.36
C ASP A 194 0.95 2.67 -16.46
N VAL A 195 0.74 3.13 -15.22
CA VAL A 195 1.80 3.19 -14.21
C VAL A 195 1.28 2.66 -12.88
N THR A 196 1.93 1.64 -12.34
CA THR A 196 1.66 1.18 -10.97
C THR A 196 2.79 1.62 -10.06
N VAL A 197 2.43 2.21 -8.93
CA VAL A 197 3.38 2.58 -7.87
C VAL A 197 3.32 1.54 -6.75
N GLY A 198 4.48 1.03 -6.33
CA GLY A 198 4.61 0.07 -5.24
C GLY A 198 5.64 0.50 -4.19
N GLY A 199 5.61 -0.15 -3.03
CA GLY A 199 6.55 0.07 -1.93
C GLY A 199 6.88 -1.22 -1.18
N SER A 200 8.07 -1.31 -0.60
CA SER A 200 8.61 -2.55 -0.03
C SER A 200 8.04 -2.94 1.34
N GLN A 201 7.66 -1.95 2.17
CA GLN A 201 7.39 -2.14 3.61
C GLN A 201 5.97 -2.60 3.95
N LYS A 202 5.26 -3.14 2.99
CA LYS A 202 3.86 -3.60 3.11
C LYS A 202 3.78 -5.09 2.77
N GLY A 203 2.93 -5.49 1.83
CA GLY A 203 2.79 -6.89 1.42
C GLY A 203 4.06 -7.52 0.85
N LEU A 204 5.05 -6.74 0.42
CA LEU A 204 6.35 -7.26 -0.03
C LEU A 204 7.29 -7.68 1.10
N LEU A 205 6.87 -7.68 2.36
CA LEU A 205 7.57 -8.30 3.51
C LEU A 205 8.96 -7.72 3.83
N LEU A 206 9.27 -6.51 3.36
CA LEU A 206 10.58 -5.87 3.50
C LEU A 206 10.53 -4.69 4.47
N PRO A 207 11.70 -4.20 4.94
CA PRO A 207 11.78 -2.87 5.54
C PRO A 207 11.41 -1.79 4.53
N PRO A 208 11.10 -0.55 4.99
CA PRO A 208 11.10 0.62 4.13
C PRO A 208 12.44 0.79 3.41
N GLY A 209 12.43 1.20 2.14
CA GLY A 209 13.67 1.54 1.43
C GLY A 209 13.70 1.15 -0.04
N LEU A 210 12.71 0.41 -0.54
CA LEU A 210 12.53 0.21 -1.99
C LEU A 210 11.15 0.67 -2.43
N SER A 211 11.10 1.26 -3.62
CA SER A 211 9.87 1.62 -4.31
C SER A 211 9.93 1.24 -5.78
N PHE A 212 8.77 1.14 -6.42
CA PHE A 212 8.64 0.52 -7.74
C PHE A 212 7.72 1.32 -8.65
N ASN A 213 8.05 1.32 -9.96
CA ASN A 213 7.08 1.61 -11.00
C ASN A 213 7.00 0.42 -11.96
N ALA A 214 5.80 -0.18 -12.11
CA ALA A 214 5.49 -1.04 -13.25
C ALA A 214 4.93 -0.15 -14.37
N ILE A 215 5.41 -0.34 -15.62
CA ILE A 215 5.31 0.65 -16.68
C ILE A 215 4.74 0.00 -17.94
N SER A 216 3.57 0.48 -18.41
CA SER A 216 2.96 0.00 -19.66
C SER A 216 3.70 0.53 -20.91
N PRO A 217 3.51 -0.11 -22.09
CA PRO A 217 3.99 0.45 -23.34
C PRO A 217 3.46 1.88 -23.61
N LYS A 218 2.20 2.16 -23.23
CA LYS A 218 1.59 3.49 -23.38
C LYS A 218 2.28 4.55 -22.49
N ALA A 219 2.66 4.18 -21.26
CA ALA A 219 3.44 5.05 -20.38
C ALA A 219 4.86 5.30 -20.93
N LEU A 220 5.49 4.31 -21.58
CA LEU A 220 6.78 4.50 -22.27
C LEU A 220 6.68 5.43 -23.48
N GLU A 221 5.55 5.44 -24.21
CA GLU A 221 5.32 6.44 -25.26
C GLU A 221 5.15 7.84 -24.66
N ALA A 222 4.41 7.97 -23.55
CA ALA A 222 4.27 9.24 -22.84
C ALA A 222 5.62 9.77 -22.34
N HIS A 223 6.52 8.86 -21.88
CA HIS A 223 7.88 9.20 -21.44
C HIS A 223 8.67 9.96 -22.51
N LYS A 224 8.50 9.63 -23.81
CA LYS A 224 9.18 10.32 -24.92
C LYS A 224 8.80 11.79 -25.04
N GLN A 225 7.63 12.16 -24.52
CA GLN A 225 7.07 13.51 -24.56
C GLN A 225 7.23 14.27 -23.25
N ALA A 226 7.67 13.59 -22.19
CA ALA A 226 7.81 14.17 -20.85
C ALA A 226 9.10 15.01 -20.76
N THR A 227 8.95 16.28 -20.48
CA THR A 227 10.04 17.28 -20.47
C THR A 227 10.51 17.66 -19.06
N MET A 228 9.84 17.19 -18.00
CA MET A 228 10.24 17.49 -16.63
C MET A 228 11.68 17.03 -16.38
N PRO A 229 12.51 17.82 -15.69
CA PRO A 229 13.87 17.42 -15.33
C PRO A 229 13.84 16.13 -14.50
N LYS A 230 14.61 15.15 -14.94
CA LYS A 230 14.77 13.87 -14.24
C LYS A 230 16.13 13.28 -14.54
N HIS A 231 16.77 12.71 -13.55
CA HIS A 231 18.01 11.94 -13.68
C HIS A 231 17.91 10.67 -12.84
N TYR A 232 17.68 10.85 -11.54
CA TYR A 232 17.54 9.73 -10.62
C TYR A 232 16.28 8.89 -10.90
N TRP A 233 15.18 9.52 -11.27
CA TRP A 233 13.90 8.89 -11.57
C TRP A 233 13.72 8.45 -13.03
N ASP A 234 14.68 8.70 -13.91
CA ASP A 234 14.55 8.39 -15.34
C ASP A 234 14.42 6.89 -15.59
N TRP A 235 13.33 6.49 -16.24
CA TRP A 235 13.05 5.08 -16.51
C TRP A 235 13.98 4.46 -17.55
N LEU A 236 14.41 5.22 -18.58
CA LEU A 236 15.17 4.63 -19.66
C LEU A 236 16.54 4.09 -19.23
N PRO A 237 17.38 4.85 -18.48
CA PRO A 237 18.64 4.30 -17.96
C PRO A 237 18.42 3.12 -17.01
N MET A 238 17.31 3.15 -16.19
CA MET A 238 16.99 2.04 -15.30
C MET A 238 16.65 0.79 -16.11
N ILE A 239 15.73 0.87 -17.07
CA ILE A 239 15.32 -0.26 -17.91
C ILE A 239 16.52 -0.84 -18.67
N GLU A 240 17.38 0.00 -19.23
CA GLU A 240 18.55 -0.45 -19.99
C GLU A 240 19.55 -1.21 -19.12
N ASN A 241 19.90 -0.67 -17.96
CA ASN A 241 20.80 -1.35 -17.03
C ASN A 241 20.19 -2.63 -16.45
N ASN A 242 18.91 -2.59 -16.12
CA ASN A 242 18.19 -3.73 -15.52
C ASN A 242 18.14 -4.96 -16.44
N LYS A 243 18.22 -4.82 -17.76
CA LYS A 243 18.34 -5.96 -18.69
C LYS A 243 19.47 -6.92 -18.33
N ASN A 244 20.56 -6.39 -17.80
CA ASN A 244 21.75 -7.14 -17.42
C ASN A 244 21.91 -7.29 -15.89
N GLY A 245 20.91 -6.94 -15.10
CA GLY A 245 20.95 -7.02 -13.63
C GLY A 245 21.75 -5.87 -12.98
N PHE A 246 22.00 -4.79 -13.72
CA PHE A 246 22.70 -3.60 -13.19
C PHE A 246 21.73 -2.43 -12.97
N PHE A 247 22.24 -1.40 -12.30
CA PHE A 247 21.53 -0.16 -12.02
C PHE A 247 22.38 1.04 -12.43
N PRO A 248 21.78 2.16 -12.86
CA PRO A 248 22.57 3.36 -13.20
C PRO A 248 23.20 4.02 -11.97
N PHE A 249 22.69 3.71 -10.77
CA PHE A 249 23.18 4.19 -9.47
C PHE A 249 23.47 3.01 -8.55
N THR A 250 24.18 3.24 -7.44
CA THR A 250 24.38 2.21 -6.42
C THR A 250 23.04 1.78 -5.83
N PRO A 251 22.64 0.51 -5.98
CA PRO A 251 21.39 0.00 -5.43
C PRO A 251 21.50 -0.28 -3.93
N ALA A 252 20.37 -0.43 -3.26
CA ALA A 252 20.30 -0.86 -1.87
C ALA A 252 20.51 -2.39 -1.78
N THR A 253 21.76 -2.85 -1.90
CA THR A 253 22.14 -4.26 -2.10
C THR A 253 21.48 -5.22 -1.12
N ASN A 254 21.54 -4.93 0.20
CA ASN A 254 20.95 -5.81 1.22
C ASN A 254 19.42 -5.88 1.12
N LEU A 255 18.76 -4.79 0.71
CA LEU A 255 17.32 -4.82 0.44
C LEU A 255 16.98 -5.65 -0.81
N VAL A 256 17.85 -5.68 -1.81
CA VAL A 256 17.70 -6.56 -2.99
C VAL A 256 17.80 -8.04 -2.57
N TYR A 257 18.71 -8.40 -1.67
CA TYR A 257 18.78 -9.75 -1.11
C TYR A 257 17.51 -10.12 -0.33
N GLY A 258 17.04 -9.18 0.50
CA GLY A 258 15.78 -9.36 1.22
C GLY A 258 14.57 -9.51 0.30
N LEU A 259 14.55 -8.75 -0.80
CA LEU A 259 13.47 -8.82 -1.79
C LEU A 259 13.45 -10.15 -2.54
N ASP A 260 14.63 -10.70 -2.87
CA ASP A 260 14.73 -12.04 -3.48
C ASP A 260 14.07 -13.09 -2.59
N GLU A 261 14.38 -13.06 -1.28
CA GLU A 261 13.79 -13.99 -0.31
C GLU A 261 12.30 -13.73 -0.07
N ALA A 262 11.89 -12.46 0.02
CA ALA A 262 10.48 -12.10 0.18
C ALA A 262 9.63 -12.61 -1.01
N ILE A 263 10.14 -12.45 -2.23
CA ILE A 263 9.47 -13.00 -3.42
C ILE A 263 9.44 -14.53 -3.36
N ASN A 264 10.51 -15.21 -2.88
CA ASN A 264 10.51 -16.65 -2.66
C ASN A 264 9.35 -17.06 -1.76
N MET A 265 9.22 -16.43 -0.57
CA MET A 265 8.16 -16.73 0.39
C MET A 265 6.76 -16.54 -0.21
N LEU A 266 6.52 -15.43 -0.92
CA LEU A 266 5.24 -15.14 -1.56
C LEU A 266 4.88 -16.17 -2.63
N LEU A 267 5.85 -16.63 -3.41
CA LEU A 267 5.64 -17.61 -4.48
C LEU A 267 5.56 -19.05 -3.95
N GLU A 268 6.25 -19.38 -2.85
CA GLU A 268 6.12 -20.65 -2.14
C GLU A 268 4.72 -20.82 -1.54
N GLU A 269 4.16 -19.79 -0.93
CA GLU A 269 2.77 -19.77 -0.46
C GLU A 269 1.79 -19.81 -1.64
N GLY A 270 2.16 -19.16 -2.75
CA GLY A 270 1.31 -18.91 -3.92
C GLY A 270 0.44 -17.66 -3.74
N LEU A 271 0.48 -16.72 -4.70
CA LEU A 271 -0.17 -15.41 -4.56
C LEU A 271 -1.67 -15.49 -4.25
N GLU A 272 -2.37 -16.45 -4.84
CA GLU A 272 -3.81 -16.65 -4.59
C GLU A 272 -4.06 -17.05 -3.12
N ASN A 273 -3.19 -17.88 -2.53
CA ASN A 273 -3.25 -18.24 -1.11
C ASN A 273 -2.89 -17.04 -0.21
N VAL A 274 -1.91 -16.24 -0.61
CA VAL A 274 -1.56 -14.98 0.07
C VAL A 274 -2.78 -14.06 0.12
N PHE A 275 -3.49 -13.86 -1.00
CA PHE A 275 -4.69 -13.02 -1.04
C PHE A 275 -5.84 -13.60 -0.22
N ALA A 276 -6.06 -14.92 -0.29
CA ALA A 276 -7.07 -15.61 0.50
C ALA A 276 -6.81 -15.48 2.01
N ARG A 277 -5.55 -15.63 2.44
CA ARG A 277 -5.14 -15.42 3.83
C ARG A 277 -5.41 -14.00 4.32
N HIS A 278 -5.06 -12.99 3.52
CA HIS A 278 -5.33 -11.59 3.85
C HIS A 278 -6.85 -11.32 3.95
N THR A 279 -7.63 -11.86 3.02
CA THR A 279 -9.11 -11.73 3.03
C THR A 279 -9.68 -12.36 4.30
N ARG A 280 -9.22 -13.56 4.68
CA ARG A 280 -9.66 -14.28 5.88
C ARG A 280 -9.33 -13.53 7.16
N HIS A 281 -8.10 -13.00 7.28
CA HIS A 281 -7.69 -12.20 8.45
C HIS A 281 -8.45 -10.87 8.54
N ALA A 282 -8.68 -10.22 7.41
CA ALA A 282 -9.47 -9.01 7.33
C ALA A 282 -10.91 -9.26 7.80
N GLU A 283 -11.55 -10.35 7.34
CA GLU A 283 -12.91 -10.67 7.75
C GLU A 283 -13.01 -11.03 9.23
N ALA A 284 -12.07 -11.84 9.75
CA ALA A 284 -12.00 -12.14 11.19
C ALA A 284 -11.88 -10.84 12.03
N THR A 285 -11.05 -9.89 11.58
CA THR A 285 -10.91 -8.58 12.24
C THR A 285 -12.22 -7.79 12.22
N ARG A 286 -12.91 -7.73 11.09
CA ARG A 286 -14.18 -7.03 10.94
C ARG A 286 -15.29 -7.66 11.78
N ILE A 287 -15.31 -8.99 11.87
CA ILE A 287 -16.24 -9.74 12.76
C ILE A 287 -16.01 -9.32 14.21
N ALA A 288 -14.75 -9.26 14.67
CA ALA A 288 -14.44 -8.80 16.02
C ALA A 288 -14.93 -7.36 16.26
N VAL A 289 -14.64 -6.44 15.31
CA VAL A 289 -15.04 -5.02 15.42
C VAL A 289 -16.55 -4.87 15.50
N ARG A 290 -17.30 -5.58 14.66
CA ARG A 290 -18.77 -5.57 14.69
C ARG A 290 -19.32 -6.17 15.99
N ALA A 291 -18.71 -7.26 16.48
CA ALA A 291 -19.10 -7.90 17.74
C ALA A 291 -18.86 -6.99 18.94
N TRP A 292 -17.79 -6.18 18.94
CA TRP A 292 -17.56 -5.14 19.94
C TRP A 292 -18.59 -4.00 19.87
N GLY A 293 -19.37 -3.93 18.80
CA GLY A 293 -20.33 -2.82 18.56
C GLY A 293 -19.65 -1.54 18.10
N LEU A 294 -18.42 -1.65 17.56
CA LEU A 294 -17.69 -0.52 16.98
C LEU A 294 -17.93 -0.42 15.48
N GLU A 295 -17.76 0.78 14.94
CA GLU A 295 -18.01 1.08 13.53
C GLU A 295 -16.72 0.98 12.73
N ILE A 296 -16.78 0.32 11.56
CA ILE A 296 -15.70 0.34 10.55
C ILE A 296 -15.84 1.64 9.75
N LEU A 297 -14.72 2.34 9.55
CA LEU A 297 -14.73 3.65 8.87
C LEU A 297 -15.25 3.56 7.43
N CYS A 298 -14.80 2.56 6.65
CA CYS A 298 -15.33 2.31 5.30
C CYS A 298 -16.80 1.93 5.36
N LYS A 299 -17.64 2.54 4.50
CA LYS A 299 -19.10 2.31 4.50
C LYS A 299 -19.52 1.11 3.69
N ASN A 300 -18.84 0.86 2.56
CA ASN A 300 -19.22 -0.15 1.60
C ASN A 300 -18.44 -1.43 1.85
N GLU A 301 -19.13 -2.54 2.10
CA GLU A 301 -18.45 -3.82 2.39
C GLU A 301 -17.59 -4.34 1.24
N ASP A 302 -17.99 -4.07 0.01
CA ASP A 302 -17.26 -4.44 -1.21
C ASP A 302 -16.07 -3.52 -1.54
N GLU A 303 -15.86 -2.48 -0.71
CA GLU A 303 -14.70 -1.59 -0.73
C GLU A 303 -13.82 -1.75 0.52
N TYR A 304 -14.06 -2.76 1.35
CA TYR A 304 -13.21 -3.03 2.51
C TYR A 304 -11.81 -3.44 2.11
N SER A 305 -10.81 -2.84 2.77
CA SER A 305 -9.42 -3.23 2.64
C SER A 305 -9.16 -4.63 3.21
N ASN A 306 -8.36 -5.44 2.51
CA ASN A 306 -7.83 -6.69 3.04
C ASN A 306 -6.44 -6.50 3.72
N SER A 307 -5.92 -5.28 3.77
CA SER A 307 -4.63 -4.97 4.40
C SER A 307 -4.76 -4.40 5.81
N LEU A 308 -5.87 -3.73 6.08
CA LEU A 308 -6.13 -3.09 7.38
C LEU A 308 -7.63 -2.90 7.61
N THR A 309 -7.98 -2.73 8.88
CA THR A 309 -9.32 -2.28 9.30
C THR A 309 -9.18 -0.98 10.08
N ALA A 310 -9.82 0.09 9.61
CA ALA A 310 -9.92 1.37 10.31
C ALA A 310 -11.19 1.39 11.15
N VAL A 311 -11.04 1.63 12.44
CA VAL A 311 -12.12 1.52 13.44
C VAL A 311 -12.42 2.89 14.04
N LEU A 312 -13.66 3.33 13.95
CA LEU A 312 -14.16 4.53 14.61
C LEU A 312 -14.42 4.24 16.10
N LEU A 313 -13.95 5.10 16.96
CA LEU A 313 -14.37 5.10 18.36
C LEU A 313 -15.67 5.88 18.55
N PRO A 314 -16.48 5.53 19.56
CA PRO A 314 -17.64 6.31 19.94
C PRO A 314 -17.27 7.75 20.31
N ASP A 315 -18.21 8.68 20.11
CA ASP A 315 -18.02 10.09 20.45
C ASP A 315 -17.58 10.27 21.91
N GLY A 316 -16.70 11.23 22.13
CA GLY A 316 -16.12 11.52 23.46
C GLY A 316 -14.90 10.66 23.81
N HIS A 317 -14.50 9.72 22.96
CA HIS A 317 -13.29 8.90 23.15
C HIS A 317 -12.19 9.25 22.15
N ASP A 318 -10.94 9.33 22.64
CA ASP A 318 -9.77 9.68 21.85
C ASP A 318 -8.98 8.42 21.44
N ALA A 319 -8.91 8.16 20.14
CA ALA A 319 -8.19 7.02 19.58
C ALA A 319 -6.67 7.10 19.79
N ASP A 320 -6.09 8.28 19.89
CA ASP A 320 -4.67 8.43 20.16
C ASP A 320 -4.35 8.07 21.62
N ASN A 321 -5.21 8.44 22.57
CA ASN A 321 -5.10 8.00 23.97
C ASN A 321 -5.31 6.47 24.09
N PHE A 322 -6.30 5.92 23.40
CA PHE A 322 -6.50 4.46 23.35
C PHE A 322 -5.24 3.72 22.87
N ARG A 323 -4.65 4.14 21.77
CA ARG A 323 -3.42 3.55 21.22
C ARG A 323 -2.23 3.67 22.17
N LYS A 324 -2.13 4.79 22.88
CA LYS A 324 -1.11 4.99 23.91
C LYS A 324 -1.25 3.97 25.04
N ILE A 325 -2.46 3.74 25.55
CA ILE A 325 -2.76 2.73 26.56
C ILE A 325 -2.37 1.33 26.06
N VAL A 326 -2.75 0.97 24.85
CA VAL A 326 -2.42 -0.33 24.25
C VAL A 326 -0.90 -0.52 24.13
N LEU A 327 -0.16 0.51 23.73
CA LEU A 327 1.31 0.47 23.65
C LEU A 327 1.96 0.33 25.03
N GLU A 328 1.52 1.11 26.01
CA GLU A 328 2.13 1.15 27.33
C GLU A 328 1.83 -0.12 28.15
N GLU A 329 0.61 -0.63 28.06
CA GLU A 329 0.16 -1.80 28.87
C GLU A 329 0.53 -3.15 28.22
N PHE A 330 0.43 -3.26 26.88
CA PHE A 330 0.51 -4.54 26.19
C PHE A 330 1.66 -4.63 25.17
N ASP A 331 2.50 -3.60 25.06
CA ASP A 331 3.58 -3.51 24.07
C ASP A 331 3.10 -3.77 22.61
N MET A 332 1.93 -3.22 22.28
CA MET A 332 1.34 -3.36 20.94
C MET A 332 1.12 -2.00 20.29
N SER A 333 1.64 -1.83 19.07
CA SER A 333 1.43 -0.64 18.23
C SER A 333 0.23 -0.84 17.31
N LEU A 334 -0.72 0.08 17.37
CA LEU A 334 -1.84 0.21 16.41
C LEU A 334 -1.67 1.46 15.55
N GLY A 335 -2.20 1.45 14.32
CA GLY A 335 -2.14 2.60 13.43
C GLY A 335 -2.94 3.80 13.97
N MET A 336 -2.39 5.01 13.84
CA MET A 336 -3.09 6.26 14.20
C MET A 336 -4.08 6.68 13.11
N GLY A 337 -5.14 7.39 13.47
CA GLY A 337 -5.90 8.19 12.51
C GLY A 337 -5.04 9.30 11.93
N LEU A 338 -5.18 9.57 10.64
CA LEU A 338 -4.42 10.61 9.95
C LEU A 338 -5.34 11.77 9.57
N ASN A 339 -4.83 13.00 9.66
CA ASN A 339 -5.50 14.23 9.22
C ASN A 339 -6.97 14.31 9.66
N LYS A 340 -7.96 14.25 8.76
CA LYS A 340 -9.41 14.39 9.04
C LYS A 340 -9.96 13.37 10.05
N VAL A 341 -9.30 12.22 10.21
CA VAL A 341 -9.69 11.14 11.12
C VAL A 341 -8.80 10.99 12.35
N LYS A 342 -7.89 11.95 12.57
CA LYS A 342 -7.00 11.99 13.75
C LYS A 342 -7.82 12.06 15.04
N GLY A 343 -7.42 11.27 16.03
CA GLY A 343 -8.10 11.18 17.33
C GLY A 343 -9.45 10.43 17.29
N LYS A 344 -10.03 10.20 16.10
CA LYS A 344 -11.33 9.52 15.95
C LYS A 344 -11.16 8.03 15.62
N VAL A 345 -10.10 7.67 14.93
CA VAL A 345 -9.88 6.35 14.34
C VAL A 345 -8.57 5.75 14.83
N PHE A 346 -8.59 4.47 15.15
CA PHE A 346 -7.39 3.64 15.18
C PHE A 346 -7.44 2.61 14.07
N ARG A 347 -6.27 2.09 13.66
CA ARG A 347 -6.19 1.13 12.56
C ARG A 347 -5.49 -0.14 13.01
N ILE A 348 -6.09 -1.28 12.66
CA ILE A 348 -5.52 -2.62 12.85
C ILE A 348 -4.93 -3.05 11.53
N GLY A 349 -3.60 -3.19 11.44
CA GLY A 349 -2.94 -3.81 10.29
C GLY A 349 -3.03 -5.32 10.38
N HIS A 350 -3.35 -5.97 9.26
CA HIS A 350 -3.39 -7.44 9.17
C HIS A 350 -2.81 -7.90 7.83
N LEU A 351 -1.69 -7.29 7.42
CA LEU A 351 -0.99 -7.55 6.16
C LEU A 351 0.45 -8.02 6.42
N GLY A 352 1.03 -8.63 5.39
CA GLY A 352 2.40 -9.13 5.42
C GLY A 352 2.50 -10.57 5.88
N ASP A 353 3.59 -10.92 6.56
CA ASP A 353 3.80 -12.25 7.17
C ASP A 353 3.02 -12.32 8.50
N PHE A 354 1.77 -12.77 8.40
CA PHE A 354 0.79 -12.68 9.47
C PHE A 354 -0.08 -13.93 9.50
N ASN A 355 -0.24 -14.56 10.66
CA ASN A 355 -1.01 -15.79 10.83
C ASN A 355 -2.16 -15.63 11.83
N ASP A 356 -2.99 -16.69 11.95
CA ASP A 356 -4.19 -16.70 12.81
C ASP A 356 -3.87 -16.41 14.28
N LEU A 357 -2.76 -16.94 14.81
CA LEU A 357 -2.39 -16.73 16.22
C LEU A 357 -1.89 -15.30 16.46
N MET A 358 -1.18 -14.70 15.50
CA MET A 358 -0.81 -13.30 15.57
C MET A 358 -2.05 -12.39 15.53
N LEU A 359 -3.05 -12.75 14.73
CA LEU A 359 -4.34 -12.04 14.71
C LEU A 359 -5.08 -12.20 16.02
N ALA A 360 -5.19 -13.42 16.57
CA ALA A 360 -5.82 -13.66 17.85
C ALA A 360 -5.17 -12.84 18.98
N GLY A 361 -3.84 -12.80 19.04
CA GLY A 361 -3.07 -11.97 19.98
C GLY A 361 -3.37 -10.48 19.79
N THR A 362 -3.43 -10.01 18.54
CA THR A 362 -3.77 -8.63 18.20
C THR A 362 -5.16 -8.24 18.69
N LEU A 363 -6.18 -9.05 18.37
CA LEU A 363 -7.56 -8.79 18.78
C LEU A 363 -7.71 -8.85 20.31
N SER A 364 -6.97 -9.76 20.98
CA SER A 364 -6.90 -9.81 22.44
C SER A 364 -6.38 -8.51 23.04
N GLY A 365 -5.27 -7.99 22.50
CA GLY A 365 -4.72 -6.72 22.93
C GLY A 365 -5.65 -5.53 22.69
N VAL A 366 -6.38 -5.51 21.57
CA VAL A 366 -7.40 -4.49 21.29
C VAL A 366 -8.53 -4.56 22.31
N GLU A 367 -9.13 -5.75 22.55
CA GLU A 367 -10.25 -5.90 23.48
C GLU A 367 -9.86 -5.56 24.93
N MET A 368 -8.67 -6.00 25.38
CA MET A 368 -8.12 -5.59 26.68
C MET A 368 -7.89 -4.07 26.76
N GLY A 369 -7.41 -3.48 25.68
CA GLY A 369 -7.21 -2.03 25.57
C GLY A 369 -8.51 -1.24 25.68
N LEU A 370 -9.57 -1.69 24.98
CA LEU A 370 -10.90 -1.06 25.07
C LEU A 370 -11.39 -1.03 26.52
N LYS A 371 -11.24 -2.14 27.26
CA LYS A 371 -11.57 -2.24 28.68
C LYS A 371 -10.76 -1.27 29.54
N LYS A 372 -9.43 -1.25 29.33
CA LYS A 372 -8.49 -0.39 30.09
C LYS A 372 -8.75 1.11 29.85
N ALA A 373 -9.06 1.47 28.61
CA ALA A 373 -9.36 2.84 28.22
C ALA A 373 -10.78 3.32 28.61
N GLY A 374 -11.62 2.43 29.17
CA GLY A 374 -13.00 2.75 29.51
C GLY A 374 -13.87 3.07 28.29
N ILE A 375 -13.51 2.54 27.13
CA ILE A 375 -14.29 2.72 25.89
C ILE A 375 -15.49 1.77 25.94
N PRO A 376 -16.74 2.23 25.68
CA PRO A 376 -17.90 1.36 25.62
C PRO A 376 -17.75 0.32 24.50
N TYR A 377 -17.87 -0.96 24.83
CA TYR A 377 -17.86 -2.07 23.88
C TYR A 377 -18.64 -3.27 24.41
N LYS A 378 -19.02 -4.19 23.54
CA LYS A 378 -19.58 -5.50 23.91
C LYS A 378 -18.44 -6.51 23.96
N ALA A 379 -18.31 -7.26 25.05
CA ALA A 379 -17.30 -8.31 25.13
C ALA A 379 -17.62 -9.48 24.17
N GLY A 380 -16.58 -10.20 23.76
CA GLY A 380 -16.73 -11.41 22.94
C GLY A 380 -16.31 -11.27 21.48
N GLY A 381 -15.77 -10.13 21.07
CA GLY A 381 -15.29 -9.96 19.71
C GLY A 381 -14.17 -10.92 19.35
N ILE A 382 -13.24 -11.20 20.29
CA ILE A 382 -12.21 -12.22 20.11
C ILE A 382 -12.83 -13.59 19.82
N MET A 383 -13.82 -14.02 20.62
CA MET A 383 -14.46 -15.33 20.46
C MET A 383 -15.13 -15.43 19.10
N ALA A 384 -15.83 -14.38 18.66
CA ALA A 384 -16.45 -14.36 17.35
C ALA A 384 -15.43 -14.49 16.20
N ALA A 385 -14.25 -13.87 16.33
CA ALA A 385 -13.18 -14.01 15.35
C ALA A 385 -12.56 -15.42 15.38
N LEU A 386 -12.33 -16.00 16.57
CA LEU A 386 -11.81 -17.37 16.71
C LEU A 386 -12.78 -18.41 16.16
N ASP A 387 -14.08 -18.27 16.41
CA ASP A 387 -15.10 -19.15 15.84
C ASP A 387 -15.13 -19.10 14.29
N PHE A 388 -14.80 -17.96 13.72
CA PHE A 388 -14.64 -17.82 12.27
C PHE A 388 -13.31 -18.46 11.79
N LEU A 389 -12.20 -18.22 12.48
CA LEU A 389 -10.87 -18.74 12.11
C LEU A 389 -10.76 -20.27 12.31
N ALA A 390 -11.57 -20.87 13.16
CA ALA A 390 -11.58 -22.32 13.39
C ALA A 390 -12.38 -23.13 12.34
N LYS A 391 -13.05 -22.47 11.43
CA LYS A 391 -13.78 -23.09 10.30
C LYS A 391 -12.85 -23.31 9.10
#